data_aaa8fa48e70c4cc45a2e7f2d12bf9b19
#
_entry.id   aaa8fa48e70c4cc45a2e7f2d12bf9b19
#
_cell.length_a   1.000
_cell.length_b   1.000
_cell.length_c   1.000
_cell.angle_alpha   90.00
_cell.angle_beta   90.00
_cell.angle_gamma   90.00
#
_symmetry.space_group_name_H-M   'P 1'
#
loop_
_entity.id
_entity.type
_entity.pdbx_description
1 polymer ?
#
loop_
_entity_poly.entity_id
_entity_poly.type
_entity_poly.pdbx_seq_one_letter_code
_entity_poly.pdbx_strand_id
1 'polypeptide(L)' 'MGREVRLALMLFTVAVLVAVLVCDFAIAWLDPRARAKG' A
#
# COMPACT_ATOMS: atom_id res chain seq x y z
N MET A 1 13.63 8.18 -22.81
CA MET A 1 14.09 7.30 -21.80
C MET A 1 13.71 7.68 -20.41
N GLY A 2 14.13 8.80 -19.96
CA GLY A 2 13.81 9.20 -18.61
C GLY A 2 12.32 9.23 -18.34
N ARG A 3 11.57 9.49 -19.38
CA ARG A 3 10.15 9.57 -19.18
C ARG A 3 9.55 8.25 -18.76
N GLU A 4 9.92 7.18 -19.42
CA GLU A 4 9.38 5.88 -19.08
C GLU A 4 9.77 5.47 -17.68
N VAL A 5 11.00 5.71 -17.33
CA VAL A 5 11.48 5.34 -16.00
C VAL A 5 10.69 6.09 -14.93
N ARG A 6 10.45 7.36 -15.21
CA ARG A 6 9.71 8.16 -14.25
C ARG A 6 8.30 7.63 -14.06
N LEU A 7 7.65 7.32 -15.15
CA LEU A 7 6.29 6.80 -15.07
C LEU A 7 6.26 5.50 -14.30
N ALA A 8 7.24 4.64 -14.55
CA ALA A 8 7.30 3.36 -13.87
C ALA A 8 7.48 3.57 -12.37
N LEU A 9 8.34 4.50 -12.02
CA LEU A 9 8.58 4.79 -10.61
C LEU A 9 7.32 5.30 -9.94
N MET A 10 6.63 6.18 -10.59
CA MET A 10 5.41 6.73 -10.04
C MET A 10 4.37 5.65 -9.84
N LEU A 11 4.21 4.82 -10.84
CA LEU A 11 3.26 3.74 -10.76
C LEU A 11 3.62 2.80 -9.62
N PHE A 12 4.88 2.51 -9.49
CA PHE A 12 5.34 1.60 -8.46
C PHE A 12 5.03 2.18 -7.08
N THR A 13 5.31 3.45 -6.90
CA THR A 13 5.07 4.10 -5.62
C THR A 13 3.59 4.06 -5.27
N VAL A 14 2.76 4.40 -6.22
CA VAL A 14 1.33 4.40 -6.00
C VAL A 14 0.85 3.01 -5.68
N ALA A 15 1.36 2.02 -6.38
CA ALA A 15 0.95 0.64 -6.16
C ALA A 15 1.29 0.22 -4.73
N VAL A 16 2.47 0.58 -4.28
CA VAL A 16 2.89 0.23 -2.93
C VAL A 16 1.99 0.89 -1.91
N LEU A 17 1.69 2.15 -2.12
CA LEU A 17 0.83 2.88 -1.21
C LEU A 17 -0.55 2.24 -1.14
N VAL A 18 -1.09 1.93 -2.29
CA VAL A 18 -2.41 1.32 -2.35
C VAL A 18 -2.39 -0.04 -1.67
N ALA A 19 -1.33 -0.79 -1.90
CA ALA A 19 -1.22 -2.11 -1.29
C ALA A 19 -1.23 -2.00 0.22
N VAL A 20 -0.48 -1.05 0.74
CA VAL A 20 -0.42 -0.86 2.19
C VAL A 20 -1.79 -0.48 2.73
N LEU A 21 -2.46 0.41 2.03
CA LEU A 21 -3.79 0.84 2.44
C LEU A 21 -4.76 -0.33 2.45
N VAL A 22 -4.70 -1.12 1.39
CA VAL A 22 -5.60 -2.27 1.28
C VAL A 22 -5.34 -3.24 2.43
N CYS A 23 -4.08 -3.47 2.72
CA CYS A 23 -3.73 -4.36 3.81
C CYS A 23 -4.29 -3.85 5.13
N ASP A 24 -4.14 -2.56 5.35
CA ASP A 24 -4.63 -1.95 6.58
C ASP A 24 -6.13 -2.14 6.69
N PHE A 25 -6.82 -1.91 5.60
CA PHE A 25 -8.26 -2.06 5.56
C PHE A 25 -8.65 -3.50 5.84
N ALA A 26 -7.95 -4.43 5.23
CA ALA A 26 -8.27 -5.83 5.40
C ALA A 26 -8.12 -6.24 6.86
N ILE A 27 -7.05 -5.80 7.48
CA ILE A 27 -6.80 -6.13 8.87
C ILE A 27 -7.90 -5.54 9.76
N ALA A 28 -8.22 -4.28 9.54
CA ALA A 28 -9.24 -3.63 10.33
C ALA A 28 -10.59 -4.29 10.14
N TRP A 29 -10.81 -4.81 8.96
CA TRP A 29 -12.06 -5.45 8.66
C TRP A 29 -12.16 -6.84 9.25
N LEU A 30 -11.08 -7.59 9.10
CA LEU A 30 -11.07 -8.97 9.58
C LEU A 30 -10.86 -9.03 11.08
N ASP A 31 -9.79 -8.42 11.54
CA ASP A 31 -9.48 -8.51 12.95
C ASP A 31 -8.51 -7.43 13.36
N PRO A 32 -9.00 -6.34 13.89
CA PRO A 32 -8.15 -5.26 14.35
C PRO A 32 -7.43 -5.59 15.65
N ARG A 33 -7.69 -6.73 16.19
CA ARG A 33 -7.06 -7.14 17.42
C ARG A 33 -5.55 -7.07 17.36
N ALA A 34 -4.99 -7.56 16.29
CA ALA A 34 -3.55 -7.55 16.15
C ALA A 34 -2.97 -6.18 16.44
N ARG A 35 -3.71 -5.17 16.10
CA ARG A 35 -3.24 -3.82 16.31
C ARG A 35 -3.47 -3.35 17.74
N ALA A 36 -4.60 -3.63 18.24
CA ALA A 36 -4.95 -3.22 19.58
C ALA A 36 -3.92 -3.68 20.58
N LYS A 37 -3.26 -4.75 20.27
CA LYS A 37 -2.26 -5.26 21.14
C LYS A 37 -1.20 -4.21 21.46
N GLY A 38 -0.71 -3.53 20.50
CA GLY A 38 0.31 -2.51 20.68
C GLY A 38 0.37 -1.88 22.05
#